data_a89b04022e395451cc65a34feda0e1f6
#
_entry.id   a89b04022e395451cc65a34feda0e1f6
#
_cell.length_a   1.000
_cell.length_b   1.000
_cell.length_c   1.000
_cell.angle_alpha   90.00
_cell.angle_beta   90.00
_cell.angle_gamma   90.00
#
_symmetry.space_group_name_H-M   'P 1'
#
loop_
_entity.id
_entity.type
_entity.pdbx_description
1 polymer ?
#
loop_
_entity_poly.entity_id
_entity_poly.type
_entity_poly.pdbx_seq_one_letter_code
_entity_poly.pdbx_strand_id
1 'polypeptide(L)'
;MIKKLNPLFDLDGTLIREERGSKRLFDFLKPDAILNLTEQDLTPLGELVRDSSKEFDILTARGPENAKFIRIALNNLGFNVGRIITVGVDINEPADWAKVSSKRVAEKKIRIAKFVQRKLVDNDERNLVGLGELGELVNQDQTEF
;
A
#
# COMPACT_ATOMS: atom_id res chain seq x y z
N MET A 1 16.44 -15.76 13.62
CA MET A 1 16.51 -15.09 12.32
C MET A 1 15.16 -14.51 11.98
N ILE A 2 15.10 -13.22 11.72
CA ILE A 2 13.87 -12.54 11.32
C ILE A 2 13.60 -12.87 9.85
N LYS A 3 12.47 -13.52 9.60
CA LYS A 3 12.06 -13.80 8.22
C LYS A 3 11.23 -12.66 7.67
N LYS A 4 11.41 -12.39 6.40
CA LYS A 4 10.59 -11.45 5.65
C LYS A 4 9.29 -12.13 5.22
N LEU A 5 8.17 -11.39 5.28
CA LEU A 5 6.93 -11.87 4.71
C LEU A 5 7.05 -11.91 3.19
N ASN A 6 6.60 -13.02 2.59
CA ASN A 6 6.73 -13.19 1.14
C ASN A 6 5.83 -12.26 0.31
N PRO A 7 4.54 -12.05 0.68
CA PRO A 7 3.70 -11.21 -0.15
C PRO A 7 4.17 -9.75 -0.21
N LEU A 8 3.85 -9.12 -1.35
CA LEU A 8 3.85 -7.66 -1.47
C LEU A 8 2.50 -7.17 -0.99
N PHE A 9 2.48 -6.12 -0.18
CA PHE A 9 1.23 -5.56 0.34
C PHE A 9 0.96 -4.20 -0.25
N ASP A 10 -0.25 -4.01 -0.77
CA ASP A 10 -0.77 -2.68 -1.04
C ASP A 10 -0.93 -1.93 0.29
N LEU A 11 -0.93 -0.61 0.23
CA LEU A 11 -1.03 0.23 1.43
C LEU A 11 -2.45 0.70 1.69
N ASP A 12 -2.96 1.59 0.86
CA ASP A 12 -4.26 2.24 1.05
C ASP A 12 -5.43 1.27 0.83
N GLY A 13 -6.25 1.08 1.85
CA GLY A 13 -7.37 0.12 1.81
C GLY A 13 -6.96 -1.32 2.09
N THR A 14 -5.67 -1.60 2.26
CA THR A 14 -5.14 -2.95 2.56
C THR A 14 -4.53 -2.98 3.96
N LEU A 15 -3.51 -2.18 4.23
CA LEU A 15 -2.89 -2.09 5.55
C LEU A 15 -3.43 -0.92 6.36
N ILE A 16 -3.81 0.17 5.71
CA ILE A 16 -4.41 1.35 6.33
C ILE A 16 -5.75 1.65 5.68
N ARG A 17 -6.66 2.25 6.45
CA ARG A 17 -8.02 2.50 6.01
C ARG A 17 -8.11 3.63 4.99
N GLU A 18 -9.04 3.49 4.06
CA GLU A 18 -9.35 4.46 3.02
C GLU A 18 -10.62 5.26 3.26
N GLU A 19 -11.17 5.23 4.45
CA GLU A 19 -12.54 5.65 4.73
C GLU A 19 -12.85 7.13 4.53
N ARG A 20 -11.85 7.93 4.24
CA ARG A 20 -12.01 9.37 4.26
C ARG A 20 -11.69 9.96 2.89
N GLY A 21 -12.58 9.72 1.92
CA GLY A 21 -12.40 10.10 0.53
C GLY A 21 -11.78 11.49 0.30
N SER A 22 -12.29 12.54 0.97
CA SER A 22 -11.73 13.88 0.85
C SER A 22 -10.37 14.00 1.56
N LYS A 23 -10.17 13.33 2.69
CA LYS A 23 -8.87 13.28 3.36
C LYS A 23 -7.83 12.55 2.54
N ARG A 24 -8.25 11.49 1.84
CA ARG A 24 -7.34 10.75 0.98
C ARG A 24 -6.79 11.63 -0.13
N LEU A 25 -7.62 12.49 -0.71
CA LEU A 25 -7.17 13.46 -1.69
C LEU A 25 -6.10 14.36 -1.10
N PHE A 26 -6.30 14.86 0.11
CA PHE A 26 -5.31 15.68 0.80
C PHE A 26 -4.03 14.92 1.11
N ASP A 27 -4.14 13.65 1.47
CA ASP A 27 -2.96 12.81 1.74
C ASP A 27 -2.08 12.65 0.49
N PHE A 28 -2.69 12.54 -0.69
CA PHE A 28 -1.94 12.47 -1.94
C PHE A 28 -1.29 13.81 -2.31
N LEU A 29 -1.97 14.93 -2.03
CA LEU A 29 -1.44 16.26 -2.28
C LEU A 29 -0.39 16.68 -1.25
N LYS A 30 -0.41 16.06 -0.07
CA LYS A 30 0.51 16.32 1.03
C LYS A 30 1.10 15.02 1.51
N PRO A 31 2.21 14.58 0.90
CA PRO A 31 2.81 13.29 1.26
C PRO A 31 3.09 13.12 2.76
N ASP A 32 3.40 14.19 3.48
CA ASP A 32 3.65 14.17 4.91
C ASP A 32 2.39 14.00 5.76
N ALA A 33 1.20 14.12 5.18
CA ALA A 33 -0.04 13.93 5.94
C ALA A 33 -0.16 12.53 6.55
N ILE A 34 0.49 11.52 5.95
CA ILE A 34 0.51 10.16 6.47
C ILE A 34 1.16 10.09 7.87
N LEU A 35 1.98 11.07 8.24
CA LEU A 35 2.59 11.12 9.56
C LEU A 35 1.56 11.24 10.68
N ASN A 36 0.32 11.63 10.36
CA ASN A 36 -0.78 11.74 11.31
C ASN A 36 -1.52 10.41 11.54
N LEU A 37 -1.11 9.32 10.92
CA LEU A 37 -1.71 8.01 11.13
C LEU A 37 -1.62 7.59 12.60
N THR A 38 -2.72 6.99 13.06
CA THR A 38 -2.81 6.39 14.39
C THR A 38 -3.14 4.91 14.26
N GLU A 39 -3.08 4.17 15.37
CA GLU A 39 -3.46 2.76 15.38
C GLU A 39 -4.89 2.52 14.89
N GLN A 40 -5.78 3.50 15.10
CA GLN A 40 -7.17 3.39 14.66
C GLN A 40 -7.32 3.42 13.15
N ASP A 41 -6.32 3.91 12.44
CA ASP A 41 -6.32 3.94 10.97
C ASP A 41 -5.85 2.62 10.35
N LEU A 42 -5.40 1.66 11.16
CA LEU A 42 -4.97 0.37 10.65
C LEU A 42 -6.17 -0.53 10.36
N THR A 43 -6.06 -1.30 9.27
CA THR A 43 -6.99 -2.39 9.01
C THR A 43 -6.67 -3.59 9.90
N PRO A 44 -7.58 -4.58 10.03
CA PRO A 44 -7.23 -5.82 10.74
C PRO A 44 -6.00 -6.51 10.15
N LEU A 45 -5.86 -6.52 8.82
CA LEU A 45 -4.65 -7.06 8.18
C LEU A 45 -3.41 -6.24 8.54
N GLY A 46 -3.53 -4.91 8.56
CA GLY A 46 -2.44 -4.03 8.98
C GLY A 46 -1.96 -4.35 10.39
N GLU A 47 -2.89 -4.53 11.32
CA GLU A 47 -2.56 -4.92 12.70
C GLU A 47 -1.85 -6.28 12.73
N LEU A 48 -2.33 -7.25 11.96
CA LEU A 48 -1.73 -8.57 11.90
C LEU A 48 -0.29 -8.53 11.36
N VAL A 49 -0.05 -7.76 10.29
CA VAL A 49 1.29 -7.60 9.73
C VAL A 49 2.22 -6.93 10.73
N ARG A 50 1.75 -5.86 11.38
CA ARG A 50 2.54 -5.17 12.42
C ARG A 50 2.91 -6.12 13.56
N ASP A 51 1.93 -6.86 14.06
CA ASP A 51 2.11 -7.72 15.23
C ASP A 51 2.99 -8.94 14.93
N SER A 52 3.13 -9.30 13.64
CA SER A 52 4.05 -10.36 13.25
C SER A 52 5.51 -10.01 13.51
N SER A 53 5.83 -8.73 13.60
CA SER A 53 7.18 -8.18 13.75
C SER A 53 8.13 -8.55 12.59
N LYS A 54 7.61 -9.19 11.54
CA LYS A 54 8.42 -9.58 10.37
C LYS A 54 8.56 -8.41 9.41
N GLU A 55 9.70 -8.36 8.75
CA GLU A 55 9.91 -7.40 7.67
C GLU A 55 8.94 -7.72 6.53
N PHE A 56 8.43 -6.68 5.89
CA PHE A 56 7.51 -6.80 4.75
C PHE A 56 7.71 -5.66 3.76
N ASP A 57 7.30 -5.92 2.53
CA ASP A 57 7.43 -4.95 1.44
C ASP A 57 6.07 -4.40 1.03
N ILE A 58 6.07 -3.15 0.60
CA ILE A 58 4.88 -2.43 0.16
C ILE A 58 4.96 -2.16 -1.33
N LEU A 59 3.85 -2.35 -2.03
CA LEU A 59 3.68 -1.98 -3.44
C LEU A 59 2.46 -1.04 -3.52
N THR A 60 2.72 0.25 -3.70
CA THR A 60 1.70 1.28 -3.56
C THR A 60 1.51 2.11 -4.82
N ALA A 61 0.26 2.54 -5.04
CA ALA A 61 -0.09 3.47 -6.12
C ALA A 61 0.38 4.91 -5.84
N ARG A 62 0.88 5.19 -4.65
CA ARG A 62 1.41 6.52 -4.32
C ARG A 62 2.69 6.78 -5.10
N GLY A 63 2.99 8.08 -5.31
CA GLY A 63 4.20 8.50 -6.00
C GLY A 63 5.47 8.38 -5.14
N PRO A 64 6.66 8.50 -5.77
CA PRO A 64 7.94 8.27 -5.10
C PRO A 64 8.20 9.17 -3.88
N GLU A 65 7.70 10.40 -3.88
CA GLU A 65 7.88 11.34 -2.78
C GLU A 65 7.25 10.86 -1.47
N ASN A 66 6.26 9.97 -1.57
CA ASN A 66 5.59 9.43 -0.39
C ASN A 66 6.44 8.41 0.39
N ALA A 67 7.41 7.77 -0.25
CA ALA A 67 8.11 6.62 0.33
C ALA A 67 8.72 6.91 1.70
N LYS A 68 9.43 8.01 1.84
CA LYS A 68 10.08 8.37 3.12
C LYS A 68 9.07 8.59 4.24
N PHE A 69 7.93 9.21 3.93
CA PHE A 69 6.89 9.47 4.92
C PHE A 69 6.13 8.20 5.32
N ILE A 70 5.88 7.31 4.36
CA ILE A 70 5.29 6.00 4.63
C ILE A 70 6.17 5.24 5.62
N ARG A 71 7.47 5.22 5.37
CA ARG A 71 8.42 4.53 6.26
C ARG A 71 8.38 5.07 7.67
N ILE A 72 8.47 6.39 7.81
CA ILE A 72 8.44 7.04 9.12
C ILE A 72 7.13 6.74 9.85
N ALA A 73 6.00 6.93 9.17
CA ALA A 73 4.68 6.74 9.77
C ALA A 73 4.47 5.30 10.25
N LEU A 74 4.80 4.33 9.41
CA LEU A 74 4.60 2.93 9.76
C LEU A 74 5.61 2.45 10.82
N ASN A 75 6.86 2.87 10.74
CA ASN A 75 7.84 2.55 11.78
C ASN A 75 7.41 3.10 13.14
N ASN A 76 6.84 4.31 13.16
CA ASN A 76 6.32 4.91 14.40
C ASN A 76 5.16 4.10 15.01
N LEU A 77 4.43 3.36 14.20
CA LEU A 77 3.33 2.51 14.65
C LEU A 77 3.78 1.08 14.97
N GLY A 78 5.05 0.79 14.85
CA GLY A 78 5.61 -0.50 15.22
C GLY A 78 5.77 -1.52 14.08
N PHE A 79 5.57 -1.10 12.83
CA PHE A 79 5.83 -1.96 11.67
C PHE A 79 7.33 -2.11 11.41
N ASN A 80 7.70 -3.27 10.88
CA ASN A 80 9.07 -3.54 10.40
C ASN A 80 9.08 -3.43 8.87
N VAL A 81 9.18 -2.20 8.36
CA VAL A 81 9.05 -1.91 6.94
C VAL A 81 10.32 -2.26 6.17
N GLY A 82 10.20 -3.07 5.14
CA GLY A 82 11.25 -3.38 4.19
C GLY A 82 11.28 -2.40 3.03
N ARG A 83 11.05 -2.89 1.81
CA ARG A 83 11.02 -2.03 0.62
C ARG A 83 9.67 -1.34 0.46
N ILE A 84 9.70 -0.12 -0.02
CA ILE A 84 8.50 0.61 -0.42
C ILE A 84 8.63 0.89 -1.92
N ILE A 85 7.81 0.19 -2.71
CA ILE A 85 7.81 0.32 -4.17
C ILE A 85 6.63 1.19 -4.56
N THR A 86 6.93 2.36 -5.12
CA THR A 86 5.92 3.33 -5.54
C THR A 86 5.76 3.27 -7.05
N VAL A 87 4.54 3.04 -7.53
CA VAL A 87 4.26 2.92 -8.97
C VAL A 87 3.46 4.10 -9.53
N GLY A 88 3.01 5.01 -8.66
CA GLY A 88 2.28 6.20 -9.07
C GLY A 88 3.20 7.35 -9.45
N VAL A 89 2.57 8.49 -9.67
CA VAL A 89 3.27 9.77 -9.91
C VAL A 89 3.03 10.68 -8.71
N ASP A 90 3.97 11.57 -8.43
CA ASP A 90 3.80 12.54 -7.37
C ASP A 90 2.73 13.56 -7.76
N ILE A 91 1.84 13.85 -6.83
CA ILE A 91 0.75 14.81 -7.00
C ILE A 91 1.06 16.03 -6.14
N ASN A 92 1.39 17.14 -6.79
CA ASN A 92 1.76 18.38 -6.11
C ASN A 92 0.65 19.43 -6.16
N GLU A 93 -0.30 19.24 -7.08
CA GLU A 93 -1.44 20.15 -7.26
C GLU A 93 -2.63 19.37 -7.83
N PRO A 94 -3.87 19.90 -7.69
CA PRO A 94 -5.06 19.20 -8.19
C PRO A 94 -5.02 18.83 -9.67
N ALA A 95 -4.38 19.65 -10.51
CA ALA A 95 -4.26 19.37 -11.94
C ALA A 95 -3.49 18.07 -12.23
N ASP A 96 -2.62 17.64 -11.33
CA ASP A 96 -1.82 16.41 -11.50
C ASP A 96 -2.66 15.16 -11.50
N TRP A 97 -3.89 15.20 -10.95
CA TRP A 97 -4.80 14.06 -10.96
C TRP A 97 -5.10 13.56 -12.38
N ALA A 98 -5.09 14.45 -13.37
CA ALA A 98 -5.29 14.06 -14.75
C ALA A 98 -4.19 13.15 -15.29
N LYS A 99 -3.02 13.14 -14.65
CA LYS A 99 -1.87 12.32 -15.03
C LYS A 99 -1.90 10.95 -14.37
N VAL A 100 -2.79 10.74 -13.38
CA VAL A 100 -2.92 9.48 -12.66
C VAL A 100 -3.90 8.59 -13.40
N SER A 101 -3.43 7.43 -13.83
CA SER A 101 -4.26 6.43 -14.48
C SER A 101 -4.31 5.16 -13.64
N SER A 102 -5.51 4.77 -13.20
CA SER A 102 -5.73 3.51 -12.48
C SER A 102 -5.27 2.31 -13.31
N LYS A 103 -5.50 2.37 -14.62
CA LYS A 103 -5.06 1.32 -15.54
C LYS A 103 -3.54 1.18 -15.57
N ARG A 104 -2.84 2.30 -15.63
CA ARG A 104 -1.37 2.31 -15.68
C ARG A 104 -0.77 1.78 -14.37
N VAL A 105 -1.35 2.19 -13.24
CA VAL A 105 -0.94 1.71 -11.92
C VAL A 105 -1.15 0.21 -11.83
N ALA A 106 -2.33 -0.29 -12.23
CA ALA A 106 -2.64 -1.71 -12.23
C ALA A 106 -1.66 -2.51 -13.08
N GLU A 107 -1.37 -2.05 -14.29
CA GLU A 107 -0.41 -2.70 -15.18
C GLU A 107 0.98 -2.80 -14.54
N LYS A 108 1.44 -1.73 -13.89
CA LYS A 108 2.74 -1.72 -13.21
C LYS A 108 2.78 -2.69 -12.03
N LYS A 109 1.73 -2.69 -11.20
CA LYS A 109 1.65 -3.60 -10.05
C LYS A 109 1.68 -5.06 -10.49
N ILE A 110 0.88 -5.40 -11.50
CA ILE A 110 0.81 -6.75 -12.06
C ILE A 110 2.17 -7.18 -12.60
N ARG A 111 2.82 -6.30 -13.35
CA ARG A 111 4.14 -6.58 -13.93
C ARG A 111 5.17 -6.87 -12.85
N ILE A 112 5.20 -6.08 -11.79
CA ILE A 112 6.14 -6.26 -10.69
C ILE A 112 5.90 -7.59 -9.98
N ALA A 113 4.64 -7.90 -9.63
CA ALA A 113 4.31 -9.15 -8.96
C ALA A 113 4.74 -10.37 -9.78
N LYS A 114 4.49 -10.33 -11.08
CA LYS A 114 4.92 -11.39 -12.00
C LYS A 114 6.44 -11.49 -12.10
N PHE A 115 7.12 -10.36 -12.19
CA PHE A 115 8.57 -10.33 -12.32
C PHE A 115 9.26 -10.92 -11.09
N VAL A 116 8.82 -10.53 -9.90
CA VAL A 116 9.42 -11.02 -8.65
C VAL A 116 8.86 -12.36 -8.19
N GLN A 117 7.81 -12.86 -8.84
CA GLN A 117 7.12 -14.10 -8.49
C GLN A 117 6.68 -14.14 -7.03
N ARG A 118 6.09 -13.03 -6.59
CA ARG A 118 5.57 -12.89 -5.23
C ARG A 118 4.09 -12.52 -5.28
N LYS A 119 3.35 -13.05 -4.30
CA LYS A 119 1.92 -12.75 -4.17
C LYS A 119 1.74 -11.25 -3.91
N LEU A 120 0.74 -10.65 -4.55
CA LEU A 120 0.30 -9.29 -4.27
C LEU A 120 -1.03 -9.35 -3.51
N VAL A 121 -1.04 -8.79 -2.31
CA VAL A 121 -2.24 -8.63 -1.49
C VAL A 121 -2.73 -7.20 -1.68
N ASP A 122 -3.92 -7.05 -2.24
CA ASP A 122 -4.46 -5.74 -2.65
C ASP A 122 -5.98 -5.72 -2.44
N ASN A 123 -6.53 -4.55 -2.19
CA ASN A 123 -7.97 -4.37 -2.04
C ASN A 123 -8.68 -4.01 -3.35
N ASP A 124 -7.93 -3.76 -4.39
CA ASP A 124 -8.47 -3.39 -5.71
C ASP A 124 -8.24 -4.53 -6.70
N GLU A 125 -9.33 -5.19 -7.12
CA GLU A 125 -9.25 -6.32 -8.03
C GLU A 125 -8.61 -5.98 -9.38
N ARG A 126 -8.64 -4.71 -9.79
CA ARG A 126 -8.00 -4.28 -11.04
C ARG A 126 -6.49 -4.49 -11.01
N ASN A 127 -5.90 -4.44 -9.81
CA ASN A 127 -4.46 -4.63 -9.61
C ASN A 127 -4.06 -6.11 -9.60
N LEU A 128 -5.04 -7.02 -9.68
CA LEU A 128 -4.82 -8.46 -9.57
C LEU A 128 -5.18 -9.24 -10.85
N VAL A 129 -5.64 -8.55 -11.88
CA VAL A 129 -6.06 -9.18 -13.13
C VAL A 129 -4.92 -9.98 -13.76
N GLY A 130 -5.18 -11.25 -14.03
CA GLY A 130 -4.20 -12.13 -14.66
C GLY A 130 -3.13 -12.68 -13.74
N LEU A 131 -3.16 -12.37 -12.43
CA LEU A 131 -2.18 -12.88 -11.49
C LEU A 131 -2.46 -14.33 -11.03
N GLY A 132 -3.73 -14.78 -11.10
CA GLY A 132 -4.08 -16.11 -10.61
C GLY A 132 -3.71 -16.27 -9.14
N GLU A 133 -2.91 -17.28 -8.81
CA GLU A 133 -2.47 -17.55 -7.45
C GLU A 133 -1.56 -16.47 -6.86
N LEU A 134 -0.96 -15.64 -7.70
CA LEU A 134 -0.14 -14.52 -7.24
C LEU A 134 -0.98 -13.31 -6.80
N GLY A 135 -2.30 -13.36 -6.95
CA GLY A 135 -3.18 -12.30 -6.50
C GLY A 135 -4.02 -12.73 -5.30
N GLU A 136 -4.13 -11.87 -4.31
CA GLU A 136 -5.03 -12.09 -3.17
C GLU A 136 -5.84 -10.83 -2.91
N LEU A 137 -7.14 -10.92 -3.16
CA LEU A 137 -8.06 -9.82 -2.92
C LEU A 137 -8.48 -9.80 -1.45
N VAL A 138 -8.32 -8.66 -0.81
CA VAL A 138 -8.77 -8.44 0.57
C VAL A 138 -9.63 -7.19 0.63
N ASN A 139 -10.36 -6.99 1.73
CA ASN A 139 -11.02 -5.72 1.98
C ASN A 139 -10.59 -5.19 3.35
N GLN A 140 -10.78 -3.89 3.55
CA GLN A 140 -10.24 -3.23 4.74
C GLN A 140 -10.92 -3.63 6.06
N ASP A 141 -12.07 -4.29 6.01
CA ASP A 141 -12.77 -4.76 7.19
C ASP A 141 -12.64 -6.28 7.40
N GLN A 142 -11.93 -6.94 6.51
CA GLN A 142 -11.71 -8.38 6.58
C GLN A 142 -10.90 -8.75 7.84
N THR A 143 -11.34 -9.76 8.58
CA THR A 143 -10.71 -10.21 9.82
C THR A 143 -10.12 -11.61 9.73
N GLU A 144 -10.48 -12.37 8.69
CA GLU A 144 -9.98 -13.73 8.46
C GLU A 144 -9.14 -13.76 7.18
N PHE A 145 -7.98 -14.37 7.28
CA PHE A 145 -7.01 -14.40 6.18
C PHE A 145 -6.45 -15.81 5.95
#